data_16768c32c060de9601388957e90c827d
#
_entry.id   16768c32c060de9601388957e90c827d
#
_cell.length_a   1.000
_cell.length_b   1.000
_cell.length_c   1.000
_cell.angle_alpha   90.00
_cell.angle_beta   90.00
_cell.angle_gamma   90.00
#
_symmetry.space_group_name_H-M   'P 1'
#
loop_
_entity.id
_entity.type
_entity.pdbx_description
1 polymer ?
#
loop_
_entity_poly.entity_id
_entity_poly.type
_entity_poly.pdbx_seq_one_letter_code
_entity_poly.pdbx_strand_id
1 'polypeptide(L)'
;TRIGMLLDNCGLYARLSGYQNLKIMSIIYGLSDDEIIEVLKEVELLADKDKAVFRMSKGMQQRLAFAKAILNKPEILFLDEPTTGLDPVTTGYIHNMIKKLAEKGTTIILTTHNMDEAAKLCDNVGMLYEGKIVEYGNPQELCYRYRVENLFRVISNDDEEIYIENNESGRKKAAEMLVHNEIKSIHTVETTLQTIFVKLTGKELENESSSY
;
A
#
# COMPACT_ATOMS: atom_id res chain seq x y z
N THR A 1 14.77 22.25 6.56
CA THR A 1 13.68 21.29 6.19
C THR A 1 14.11 19.91 6.61
N ARG A 2 13.28 19.22 7.37
CA ARG A 2 13.53 17.84 7.81
C ARG A 2 12.88 16.89 6.80
N ILE A 3 13.71 16.06 6.18
CA ILE A 3 13.27 15.07 5.21
C ILE A 3 13.57 13.68 5.74
N GLY A 4 12.61 12.77 5.66
CA GLY A 4 12.77 11.34 5.90
C GLY A 4 12.68 10.57 4.58
N MET A 5 13.40 9.44 4.51
CA MET A 5 13.36 8.59 3.30
C MET A 5 13.41 7.12 3.71
N LEU A 6 12.47 6.34 3.20
CA LEU A 6 12.48 4.89 3.20
C LEU A 6 12.63 4.44 1.76
N LEU A 7 13.77 3.86 1.42
CA LEU A 7 14.06 3.32 0.09
C LEU A 7 13.92 1.80 0.12
N ASP A 8 13.72 1.19 -1.04
CA ASP A 8 13.60 -0.27 -1.22
C ASP A 8 14.76 -1.05 -0.56
N ASN A 9 15.99 -0.55 -0.68
CA ASN A 9 17.13 -1.01 0.11
C ASN A 9 17.13 -0.34 1.47
N CYS A 10 16.48 -0.91 2.47
CA CYS A 10 16.31 -0.35 3.82
C CYS A 10 17.52 0.40 4.44
N GLY A 11 18.71 0.33 3.82
CA GLY A 11 19.92 1.02 4.22
C GLY A 11 20.31 0.75 5.68
N LEU A 12 20.06 -0.48 6.14
CA LEU A 12 20.37 -0.95 7.48
C LEU A 12 21.72 -1.69 7.50
N TYR A 13 22.48 -1.47 8.55
CA TYR A 13 23.72 -2.21 8.79
C TYR A 13 23.39 -3.57 9.42
N ALA A 14 23.51 -4.63 8.65
CA ALA A 14 23.07 -5.98 9.01
C ALA A 14 23.70 -6.52 10.33
N ARG A 15 24.96 -6.19 10.59
CA ARG A 15 25.69 -6.67 11.78
C ARG A 15 25.44 -5.84 13.03
N LEU A 16 24.86 -4.66 12.89
CA LEU A 16 24.51 -3.80 14.02
C LEU A 16 23.12 -4.14 14.54
N SER A 17 22.87 -3.82 15.82
CA SER A 17 21.54 -3.94 16.40
C SER A 17 20.59 -2.86 15.89
N GLY A 18 19.27 -3.02 16.15
CA GLY A 18 18.28 -2.00 15.83
C GLY A 18 18.63 -0.66 16.48
N TYR A 19 18.97 -0.67 17.77
CA TYR A 19 19.40 0.53 18.49
C TYR A 19 20.65 1.17 17.86
N GLN A 20 21.67 0.38 17.53
CA GLN A 20 22.92 0.88 16.95
C GLN A 20 22.69 1.51 15.57
N ASN A 21 21.80 0.94 14.75
CA ASN A 21 21.41 1.52 13.46
C ASN A 21 20.81 2.93 13.64
N LEU A 22 19.88 3.09 14.58
CA LEU A 22 19.26 4.38 14.87
C LEU A 22 20.26 5.35 15.54
N LYS A 23 21.18 4.85 16.37
CA LYS A 23 22.21 5.67 17.04
C LYS A 23 23.13 6.39 16.04
N ILE A 24 23.51 5.73 14.94
CA ILE A 24 24.28 6.37 13.87
C ILE A 24 23.55 7.62 13.34
N MET A 25 22.24 7.47 13.08
CA MET A 25 21.45 8.59 12.57
C MET A 25 21.21 9.66 13.63
N SER A 26 21.02 9.26 14.90
CA SER A 26 20.83 10.22 16.00
C SER A 26 22.05 11.13 16.18
N ILE A 27 23.27 10.61 16.01
CA ILE A 27 24.50 11.41 16.07
C ILE A 27 24.52 12.45 14.93
N ILE A 28 24.13 12.04 13.71
CA ILE A 28 24.09 12.95 12.54
C ILE A 28 23.06 14.06 12.75
N TYR A 29 21.90 13.75 13.35
CA TYR A 29 20.82 14.70 13.57
C TYR A 29 20.91 15.45 14.90
N GLY A 30 21.87 15.12 15.79
CA GLY A 30 22.01 15.73 17.12
C GLY A 30 20.87 15.31 18.06
N LEU A 31 20.35 14.09 17.94
CA LEU A 31 19.25 13.57 18.74
C LEU A 31 19.74 12.80 19.95
N SER A 32 18.92 12.78 21.00
CA SER A 32 19.18 12.06 22.24
C SER A 32 18.88 10.56 22.15
N ASP A 33 19.33 9.79 23.13
CA ASP A 33 19.00 8.37 23.26
C ASP A 33 17.51 8.16 23.58
N ASP A 34 16.86 9.10 24.26
CA ASP A 34 15.45 9.03 24.58
C ASP A 34 14.59 9.06 23.29
N GLU A 35 14.97 9.86 22.28
CA GLU A 35 14.29 9.91 21.00
C GLU A 35 14.43 8.60 20.23
N ILE A 36 15.56 7.90 20.34
CA ILE A 36 15.73 6.55 19.78
C ILE A 36 14.77 5.57 20.46
N ILE A 37 14.67 5.62 21.78
CA ILE A 37 13.77 4.76 22.56
C ILE A 37 12.32 5.04 22.24
N GLU A 38 11.91 6.30 22.07
CA GLU A 38 10.56 6.67 21.66
C GLU A 38 10.20 6.07 20.30
N VAL A 39 11.06 6.25 19.29
CA VAL A 39 10.82 5.70 17.96
C VAL A 39 10.80 4.17 17.97
N LEU A 40 11.69 3.51 18.73
CA LEU A 40 11.67 2.05 18.88
C LEU A 40 10.37 1.53 19.54
N LYS A 41 9.79 2.29 20.47
CA LYS A 41 8.46 2.00 21.02
C LYS A 41 7.39 2.17 19.96
N GLU A 42 7.43 3.27 19.20
CA GLU A 42 6.44 3.58 18.14
C GLU A 42 6.39 2.49 17.07
N VAL A 43 7.53 1.88 16.70
CA VAL A 43 7.61 0.78 15.74
C VAL A 43 7.54 -0.62 16.37
N GLU A 44 7.24 -0.73 17.66
CA GLU A 44 7.15 -2.00 18.43
C GLU A 44 8.42 -2.87 18.33
N LEU A 45 9.59 -2.25 18.37
CA LEU A 45 10.89 -2.95 18.34
C LEU A 45 11.73 -2.71 19.60
N LEU A 46 11.16 -2.08 20.63
CA LEU A 46 11.92 -1.79 21.85
C LEU A 46 12.47 -3.05 22.55
N ALA A 47 11.67 -4.11 22.60
CA ALA A 47 12.09 -5.38 23.21
C ALA A 47 13.22 -6.07 22.42
N ASP A 48 13.30 -5.83 21.12
CA ASP A 48 14.30 -6.39 20.20
C ASP A 48 15.41 -5.40 19.84
N LYS A 49 15.52 -4.26 20.55
CA LYS A 49 16.44 -3.16 20.20
C LYS A 49 17.91 -3.58 20.08
N ASP A 50 18.33 -4.58 20.85
CA ASP A 50 19.71 -5.10 20.90
C ASP A 50 19.95 -6.26 19.92
N LYS A 51 18.90 -6.73 19.23
CA LYS A 51 19.00 -7.79 18.25
C LYS A 51 19.64 -7.28 16.96
N ALA A 52 20.65 -8.00 16.45
CA ALA A 52 21.30 -7.66 15.20
C ALA A 52 20.32 -7.80 14.02
N VAL A 53 20.39 -6.87 13.05
CA VAL A 53 19.43 -6.77 11.93
C VAL A 53 19.37 -8.06 11.12
N PHE A 54 20.49 -8.74 10.87
CA PHE A 54 20.50 -10.02 10.14
C PHE A 54 19.72 -11.17 10.81
N ARG A 55 19.37 -11.00 12.11
CA ARG A 55 18.53 -11.95 12.89
C ARG A 55 17.06 -11.53 12.95
N MET A 56 16.71 -10.38 12.41
CA MET A 56 15.35 -9.85 12.38
C MET A 56 14.58 -10.46 11.20
N SER A 57 13.28 -10.67 11.39
CA SER A 57 12.38 -10.99 10.26
C SER A 57 12.32 -9.82 9.27
N LYS A 58 11.87 -10.07 8.04
CA LYS A 58 11.69 -9.03 7.02
C LYS A 58 10.78 -7.90 7.54
N GLY A 59 9.67 -8.23 8.19
CA GLY A 59 8.78 -7.24 8.80
C GLY A 59 9.44 -6.42 9.92
N MET A 60 10.30 -7.03 10.76
CA MET A 60 11.07 -6.29 11.76
C MET A 60 12.09 -5.35 11.11
N GLN A 61 12.78 -5.79 10.06
CA GLN A 61 13.72 -4.96 9.32
C GLN A 61 13.00 -3.76 8.67
N GLN A 62 11.83 -3.99 8.08
CA GLN A 62 11.03 -2.91 7.48
C GLN A 62 10.56 -1.90 8.52
N ARG A 63 10.07 -2.35 9.69
CA ARG A 63 9.71 -1.47 10.80
C ARG A 63 10.90 -0.67 11.32
N LEU A 64 12.08 -1.28 11.38
CA LEU A 64 13.31 -0.58 11.76
C LEU A 64 13.75 0.45 10.71
N ALA A 65 13.63 0.13 9.43
CA ALA A 65 13.91 1.08 8.34
C ALA A 65 12.94 2.26 8.36
N PHE A 66 11.67 1.99 8.65
CA PHE A 66 10.66 3.02 8.86
C PHE A 66 11.01 3.91 10.08
N ALA A 67 11.41 3.30 11.21
CA ALA A 67 11.89 4.02 12.39
C ALA A 67 13.05 4.96 12.06
N LYS A 68 14.01 4.48 11.25
CA LYS A 68 15.12 5.29 10.77
C LYS A 68 14.66 6.48 9.94
N ALA A 69 13.66 6.29 9.07
CA ALA A 69 13.13 7.34 8.20
C ALA A 69 12.39 8.45 8.97
N ILE A 70 11.78 8.11 10.12
CA ILE A 70 10.99 9.06 10.92
C ILE A 70 11.73 9.61 12.15
N LEU A 71 12.93 9.12 12.45
CA LEU A 71 13.68 9.45 13.66
C LEU A 71 13.89 10.95 13.87
N ASN A 72 14.13 11.70 12.79
CA ASN A 72 14.32 13.15 12.82
C ASN A 72 13.01 13.95 12.76
N LYS A 73 11.85 13.31 12.96
CA LYS A 73 10.51 13.92 12.89
C LYS A 73 10.34 14.76 11.61
N PRO A 74 10.35 14.11 10.42
CA PRO A 74 10.38 14.80 9.15
C PRO A 74 9.09 15.57 8.86
N GLU A 75 9.23 16.70 8.15
CA GLU A 75 8.12 17.45 7.58
C GLU A 75 7.65 16.83 6.26
N ILE A 76 8.60 16.18 5.53
CA ILE A 76 8.34 15.46 4.28
C ILE A 76 8.94 14.06 4.40
N LEU A 77 8.16 13.05 4.11
CA LEU A 77 8.57 11.64 4.15
C LEU A 77 8.38 11.00 2.77
N PHE A 78 9.46 10.50 2.19
CA PHE A 78 9.45 9.71 0.97
C PHE A 78 9.45 8.23 1.32
N LEU A 79 8.51 7.49 0.74
CA LEU A 79 8.34 6.05 0.93
C LEU A 79 8.35 5.38 -0.44
N ASP A 80 9.36 4.54 -0.67
CA ASP A 80 9.50 3.78 -1.91
C ASP A 80 9.18 2.31 -1.61
N GLU A 81 8.05 1.82 -2.17
CA GLU A 81 7.54 0.46 -2.01
C GLU A 81 7.51 -0.02 -0.53
N PRO A 82 6.88 0.72 0.41
CA PRO A 82 7.05 0.52 1.85
C PRO A 82 6.53 -0.83 2.36
N THR A 83 5.68 -1.52 1.61
CA THR A 83 5.03 -2.77 2.05
C THR A 83 5.34 -3.96 1.15
N THR A 84 6.17 -3.79 0.13
CA THR A 84 6.47 -4.85 -0.84
C THR A 84 7.09 -6.07 -0.17
N GLY A 85 6.47 -7.25 -0.43
CA GLY A 85 6.89 -8.54 0.11
C GLY A 85 6.73 -8.69 1.62
N LEU A 86 5.86 -7.91 2.26
CA LEU A 86 5.45 -8.07 3.65
C LEU A 86 4.17 -8.92 3.75
N ASP A 87 4.01 -9.56 4.90
CA ASP A 87 2.76 -10.22 5.24
C ASP A 87 1.63 -9.19 5.51
N PRO A 88 0.35 -9.60 5.41
CA PRO A 88 -0.79 -8.68 5.57
C PRO A 88 -0.84 -7.97 6.94
N VAL A 89 -0.37 -8.62 8.01
CA VAL A 89 -0.38 -8.04 9.36
C VAL A 89 0.64 -6.91 9.44
N THR A 90 1.86 -7.16 8.98
CA THR A 90 2.93 -6.14 8.93
C THR A 90 2.56 -4.99 7.98
N THR A 91 1.96 -5.30 6.81
CA THR A 91 1.43 -4.30 5.88
C THR A 91 0.42 -3.38 6.57
N GLY A 92 -0.58 -3.96 7.26
CA GLY A 92 -1.57 -3.17 8.01
C GLY A 92 -0.94 -2.29 9.08
N TYR A 93 0.11 -2.76 9.73
CA TYR A 93 0.86 -2.00 10.71
C TYR A 93 1.53 -0.76 10.07
N ILE A 94 2.28 -0.94 8.97
CA ILE A 94 2.92 0.16 8.24
C ILE A 94 1.89 1.18 7.74
N HIS A 95 0.76 0.72 7.17
CA HIS A 95 -0.32 1.61 6.74
C HIS A 95 -0.84 2.49 7.88
N ASN A 96 -1.04 1.91 9.08
CA ASN A 96 -1.48 2.67 10.25
C ASN A 96 -0.45 3.70 10.69
N MET A 97 0.84 3.38 10.61
CA MET A 97 1.90 4.34 10.92
C MET A 97 1.93 5.51 9.92
N ILE A 98 1.80 5.22 8.62
CA ILE A 98 1.73 6.23 7.56
C ILE A 98 0.57 7.20 7.83
N LYS A 99 -0.64 6.67 8.11
CA LYS A 99 -1.82 7.49 8.43
C LYS A 99 -1.60 8.37 9.64
N LYS A 100 -1.07 7.82 10.74
CA LYS A 100 -0.77 8.59 11.96
C LYS A 100 0.22 9.74 11.72
N LEU A 101 1.20 9.54 10.85
CA LEU A 101 2.16 10.60 10.50
C LEU A 101 1.50 11.68 9.65
N ALA A 102 0.66 11.32 8.69
CA ALA A 102 -0.11 12.26 7.88
C ALA A 102 -1.05 13.11 8.77
N GLU A 103 -1.77 12.48 9.71
CA GLU A 103 -2.63 13.14 10.69
C GLU A 103 -1.86 14.13 11.60
N LYS A 104 -0.57 13.85 11.88
CA LYS A 104 0.33 14.75 12.62
C LYS A 104 0.90 15.88 11.75
N GLY A 105 0.55 15.94 10.45
CA GLY A 105 0.95 17.00 9.53
C GLY A 105 2.22 16.72 8.72
N THR A 106 2.73 15.50 8.71
CA THR A 106 3.82 15.09 7.81
C THR A 106 3.28 14.98 6.39
N THR A 107 3.90 15.64 5.42
CA THR A 107 3.62 15.42 3.99
C THR A 107 4.28 14.13 3.54
N ILE A 108 3.51 13.19 2.98
CA ILE A 108 4.01 11.89 2.58
C ILE A 108 3.93 11.74 1.06
N ILE A 109 5.04 11.34 0.47
CA ILE A 109 5.14 10.98 -0.95
C ILE A 109 5.44 9.49 -1.00
N LEU A 110 4.49 8.74 -1.54
CA LEU A 110 4.52 7.28 -1.63
C LEU A 110 4.66 6.85 -3.09
N THR A 111 5.60 5.97 -3.39
CA THR A 111 5.63 5.22 -4.64
C THR A 111 5.24 3.77 -4.37
N THR A 112 4.36 3.23 -5.19
CA THR A 112 3.93 1.82 -5.10
C THR A 112 3.32 1.35 -6.41
N HIS A 113 3.47 0.08 -6.72
CA HIS A 113 2.73 -0.60 -7.78
C HIS A 113 1.41 -1.21 -7.26
N ASN A 114 1.20 -1.21 -5.94
CA ASN A 114 -0.03 -1.70 -5.33
C ASN A 114 -1.12 -0.62 -5.35
N MET A 115 -2.03 -0.72 -6.31
CA MET A 115 -3.11 0.25 -6.49
C MET A 115 -4.08 0.31 -5.30
N ASP A 116 -4.28 -0.79 -4.58
CA ASP A 116 -5.11 -0.81 -3.38
C ASP A 116 -4.44 -0.05 -2.22
N GLU A 117 -3.12 -0.14 -2.11
CA GLU A 117 -2.34 0.65 -1.15
C GLU A 117 -2.48 2.14 -1.45
N ALA A 118 -2.25 2.54 -2.72
CA ALA A 118 -2.41 3.92 -3.16
C ALA A 118 -3.83 4.44 -2.88
N ALA A 119 -4.86 3.65 -3.20
CA ALA A 119 -6.26 4.02 -2.95
C ALA A 119 -6.60 4.19 -1.47
N LYS A 120 -5.94 3.43 -0.57
CA LYS A 120 -6.19 3.47 0.88
C LYS A 120 -5.46 4.58 1.61
N LEU A 121 -4.29 5.00 1.10
CA LEU A 121 -3.36 5.86 1.82
C LEU A 121 -3.26 7.27 1.25
N CYS A 122 -3.47 7.45 -0.05
CA CYS A 122 -3.17 8.69 -0.73
C CYS A 122 -4.41 9.57 -0.90
N ASP A 123 -4.27 10.87 -0.61
CA ASP A 123 -5.27 11.88 -0.94
C ASP A 123 -5.35 12.12 -2.45
N ASN A 124 -4.20 12.06 -3.12
CA ASN A 124 -4.08 12.15 -4.57
C ASN A 124 -3.08 11.11 -5.08
N VAL A 125 -3.36 10.58 -6.26
CA VAL A 125 -2.48 9.64 -6.97
C VAL A 125 -2.11 10.16 -8.33
N GLY A 126 -0.87 9.90 -8.76
CA GLY A 126 -0.41 10.12 -10.12
C GLY A 126 -0.05 8.78 -10.76
N MET A 127 -0.75 8.40 -11.83
CA MET A 127 -0.45 7.17 -12.56
C MET A 127 0.65 7.44 -13.58
N LEU A 128 1.82 6.81 -13.37
CA LEU A 128 2.99 6.97 -14.24
C LEU A 128 3.06 5.82 -15.24
N TYR A 129 3.15 6.15 -16.54
CA TYR A 129 3.34 5.18 -17.61
C TYR A 129 4.27 5.75 -18.69
N GLU A 130 5.27 4.99 -19.10
CA GLU A 130 6.29 5.40 -20.11
C GLU A 130 6.89 6.79 -19.85
N GLY A 131 7.18 7.09 -18.57
CA GLY A 131 7.80 8.36 -18.15
C GLY A 131 6.84 9.56 -18.13
N LYS A 132 5.53 9.34 -18.28
CA LYS A 132 4.52 10.41 -18.28
C LYS A 132 3.45 10.11 -17.24
N ILE A 133 2.93 11.16 -16.60
CA ILE A 133 1.72 11.04 -15.77
C ILE A 133 0.53 10.98 -16.73
N VAL A 134 -0.13 9.81 -16.80
CA VAL A 134 -1.27 9.56 -17.68
C VAL A 134 -2.60 9.93 -17.03
N GLU A 135 -2.65 9.95 -15.69
CA GLU A 135 -3.81 10.41 -14.92
C GLU A 135 -3.36 10.93 -13.55
N TYR A 136 -4.10 11.90 -13.00
CA TYR A 136 -3.85 12.48 -11.68
C TYR A 136 -5.15 12.89 -11.00
N GLY A 137 -5.27 12.63 -9.70
CA GLY A 137 -6.39 13.10 -8.90
C GLY A 137 -6.66 12.26 -7.66
N ASN A 138 -7.75 12.59 -6.95
CA ASN A 138 -8.21 11.82 -5.82
C ASN A 138 -8.67 10.42 -6.27
N PRO A 139 -8.28 9.33 -5.58
CA PRO A 139 -8.62 7.95 -5.97
C PRO A 139 -10.12 7.72 -6.16
N GLN A 140 -10.96 8.26 -5.27
CA GLN A 140 -12.41 8.07 -5.33
C GLN A 140 -13.03 8.84 -6.51
N GLU A 141 -12.56 10.07 -6.76
CA GLU A 141 -12.99 10.88 -7.90
C GLU A 141 -12.58 10.24 -9.23
N LEU A 142 -11.39 9.65 -9.29
CA LEU A 142 -10.94 8.89 -10.45
C LEU A 142 -11.83 7.68 -10.68
N CYS A 143 -12.09 6.88 -9.65
CA CYS A 143 -12.99 5.73 -9.76
C CYS A 143 -14.40 6.16 -10.19
N TYR A 144 -14.89 7.31 -9.74
CA TYR A 144 -16.18 7.84 -10.17
C TYR A 144 -16.16 8.30 -11.64
N ARG A 145 -15.10 9.01 -12.08
CA ARG A 145 -14.94 9.53 -13.45
C ARG A 145 -14.84 8.41 -14.49
N TYR A 146 -14.12 7.35 -14.16
CA TYR A 146 -13.88 6.21 -15.04
C TYR A 146 -14.88 5.07 -14.85
N ARG A 147 -15.92 5.31 -14.06
CA ARG A 147 -16.93 4.30 -13.76
C ARG A 147 -17.43 3.66 -15.06
N VAL A 148 -17.12 2.39 -15.24
CA VAL A 148 -17.72 1.57 -16.29
C VAL A 148 -19.16 1.32 -15.89
N GLU A 149 -20.05 1.19 -16.89
CA GLU A 149 -21.48 0.95 -16.67
C GLU A 149 -21.71 -0.06 -15.56
N ASN A 150 -22.76 0.20 -14.78
CA ASN A 150 -23.17 -0.58 -13.61
C ASN A 150 -23.44 -2.03 -14.06
N LEU A 151 -22.41 -2.89 -14.05
CA LEU A 151 -22.48 -4.27 -14.49
C LEU A 151 -22.41 -5.22 -13.29
N PHE A 152 -23.17 -6.30 -13.39
CA PHE A 152 -22.93 -7.50 -12.59
C PHE A 152 -22.00 -8.44 -13.34
N ARG A 153 -20.97 -8.95 -12.70
CA ARG A 153 -20.20 -10.10 -13.11
C ARG A 153 -20.80 -11.33 -12.45
N VAL A 154 -21.36 -12.20 -13.23
CA VAL A 154 -21.99 -13.45 -12.80
C VAL A 154 -21.08 -14.60 -13.21
N ILE A 155 -20.77 -15.50 -12.28
CA ILE A 155 -20.07 -16.75 -12.57
C ILE A 155 -21.11 -17.87 -12.55
N SER A 156 -21.30 -18.52 -13.70
CA SER A 156 -22.22 -19.65 -13.86
C SER A 156 -21.68 -20.91 -13.15
N ASN A 157 -22.53 -21.93 -13.03
CA ASN A 157 -22.11 -23.23 -12.48
C ASN A 157 -21.07 -23.94 -13.35
N ASP A 158 -21.00 -23.58 -14.63
CA ASP A 158 -20.05 -24.11 -15.63
C ASP A 158 -18.76 -23.28 -15.70
N ASP A 159 -18.53 -22.37 -14.74
CA ASP A 159 -17.38 -21.44 -14.66
C ASP A 159 -17.31 -20.40 -15.79
N GLU A 160 -18.44 -20.15 -16.49
CA GLU A 160 -18.53 -19.09 -17.48
C GLU A 160 -18.75 -17.73 -16.81
N GLU A 161 -18.02 -16.71 -17.27
CA GLU A 161 -18.24 -15.32 -16.84
C GLU A 161 -19.25 -14.62 -17.73
N ILE A 162 -20.35 -14.15 -17.14
CA ILE A 162 -21.43 -13.44 -17.82
C ILE A 162 -21.52 -12.02 -17.25
N TYR A 163 -21.54 -11.03 -18.14
CA TYR A 163 -21.73 -9.63 -17.73
C TYR A 163 -23.15 -9.19 -18.00
N ILE A 164 -23.86 -8.72 -16.97
CA ILE A 164 -25.26 -8.29 -17.02
C ILE A 164 -25.33 -6.83 -16.59
N GLU A 165 -25.99 -5.97 -17.36
CA GLU A 165 -26.21 -4.58 -16.96
C GLU A 165 -27.02 -4.51 -15.64
N ASN A 166 -26.57 -3.69 -14.69
CA ASN A 166 -27.29 -3.47 -13.44
C ASN A 166 -28.40 -2.42 -13.62
N ASN A 167 -29.31 -2.71 -14.57
CA ASN A 167 -30.56 -2.00 -14.77
C ASN A 167 -31.75 -2.87 -14.30
N GLU A 168 -32.98 -2.42 -14.49
CA GLU A 168 -34.17 -3.15 -14.01
C GLU A 168 -34.28 -4.54 -14.67
N SER A 169 -34.04 -4.64 -15.98
CA SER A 169 -34.07 -5.90 -16.71
C SER A 169 -32.98 -6.87 -16.30
N GLY A 170 -31.75 -6.35 -16.16
CA GLY A 170 -30.60 -7.17 -15.72
C GLY A 170 -30.74 -7.67 -14.31
N ARG A 171 -31.30 -6.86 -13.37
CA ARG A 171 -31.59 -7.32 -12.01
C ARG A 171 -32.62 -8.44 -11.98
N LYS A 172 -33.66 -8.37 -12.83
CA LYS A 172 -34.65 -9.47 -12.98
C LYS A 172 -33.96 -10.72 -13.49
N LYS A 173 -33.16 -10.62 -14.56
CA LYS A 173 -32.40 -11.75 -15.11
C LYS A 173 -31.46 -12.37 -14.07
N ALA A 174 -30.69 -11.57 -13.32
CA ALA A 174 -29.81 -12.05 -12.28
C ALA A 174 -30.57 -12.74 -11.14
N ALA A 175 -31.75 -12.21 -10.76
CA ALA A 175 -32.62 -12.82 -9.76
C ALA A 175 -33.18 -14.17 -10.24
N GLU A 176 -33.62 -14.29 -11.51
CA GLU A 176 -34.09 -15.56 -12.11
C GLU A 176 -32.97 -16.61 -12.09
N MET A 177 -31.77 -16.26 -12.50
CA MET A 177 -30.60 -17.16 -12.47
C MET A 177 -30.25 -17.62 -11.03
N LEU A 178 -30.41 -16.74 -10.02
CA LEU A 178 -30.25 -17.11 -8.60
C LEU A 178 -31.32 -18.09 -8.15
N VAL A 179 -32.58 -17.83 -8.48
CA VAL A 179 -33.72 -18.72 -8.11
C VAL A 179 -33.58 -20.10 -8.72
N HIS A 180 -33.11 -20.18 -9.98
CA HIS A 180 -32.89 -21.45 -10.65
C HIS A 180 -31.56 -22.13 -10.31
N ASN A 181 -30.77 -21.55 -9.39
CA ASN A 181 -29.49 -22.08 -8.95
C ASN A 181 -28.49 -22.30 -10.12
N GLU A 182 -28.48 -21.37 -11.07
CA GLU A 182 -27.65 -21.44 -12.29
C GLU A 182 -26.29 -20.78 -12.12
N ILE A 183 -26.06 -20.06 -10.99
CA ILE A 183 -24.87 -19.27 -10.76
C ILE A 183 -24.17 -19.63 -9.45
N LYS A 184 -22.83 -19.64 -9.49
CA LYS A 184 -21.96 -19.80 -8.30
C LYS A 184 -21.82 -18.51 -7.52
N SER A 185 -21.67 -17.38 -8.20
CA SER A 185 -21.54 -16.08 -7.55
C SER A 185 -21.97 -14.92 -8.45
N ILE A 186 -22.35 -13.82 -7.80
CA ILE A 186 -22.64 -12.54 -8.46
C ILE A 186 -21.91 -11.42 -7.73
N HIS A 187 -21.24 -10.57 -8.49
CA HIS A 187 -20.50 -9.43 -7.97
C HIS A 187 -20.82 -8.16 -8.77
N THR A 188 -20.86 -7.02 -8.13
CA THR A 188 -20.85 -5.75 -8.84
C THR A 188 -19.45 -5.50 -9.39
N VAL A 189 -19.35 -5.05 -10.64
CA VAL A 189 -18.08 -4.62 -11.21
C VAL A 189 -17.75 -3.24 -10.65
N GLU A 190 -16.76 -3.18 -9.78
CA GLU A 190 -16.28 -1.93 -9.21
C GLU A 190 -15.09 -1.41 -10.03
N THR A 191 -15.10 -0.11 -10.32
CA THR A 191 -13.95 0.55 -10.92
C THR A 191 -12.90 0.79 -9.85
N THR A 192 -11.72 0.26 -10.04
CA THR A 192 -10.55 0.43 -9.16
C THR A 192 -9.46 1.22 -9.88
N LEU A 193 -8.47 1.74 -9.14
CA LEU A 193 -7.29 2.36 -9.76
C LEU A 193 -6.59 1.41 -10.73
N GLN A 194 -6.57 0.11 -10.43
CA GLN A 194 -5.99 -0.91 -11.31
C GLN A 194 -6.75 -1.01 -12.64
N THR A 195 -8.09 -1.07 -12.61
CA THR A 195 -8.90 -1.12 -13.85
C THR A 195 -8.76 0.16 -14.68
N ILE A 196 -8.60 1.31 -14.02
CA ILE A 196 -8.34 2.58 -14.69
C ILE A 196 -6.97 2.53 -15.38
N PHE A 197 -5.93 2.07 -14.68
CA PHE A 197 -4.58 1.97 -15.23
C PHE A 197 -4.54 1.05 -16.46
N VAL A 198 -5.14 -0.13 -16.39
CA VAL A 198 -5.27 -1.08 -17.52
C VAL A 198 -5.99 -0.42 -18.69
N LYS A 199 -7.09 0.29 -18.43
CA LYS A 199 -7.86 0.99 -19.47
C LYS A 199 -7.05 2.07 -20.19
N LEU A 200 -6.22 2.81 -19.46
CA LEU A 200 -5.42 3.92 -20.02
C LEU A 200 -4.16 3.44 -20.74
N THR A 201 -3.57 2.33 -20.29
CA THR A 201 -2.27 1.87 -20.79
C THR A 201 -2.36 0.64 -21.70
N GLY A 202 -3.46 -0.10 -21.62
CA GLY A 202 -3.63 -1.40 -22.30
C GLY A 202 -2.75 -2.52 -21.72
N LYS A 203 -2.11 -2.31 -20.55
CA LYS A 203 -1.23 -3.28 -19.89
C LYS A 203 -1.70 -3.58 -18.48
N GLU A 204 -1.76 -4.86 -18.13
CA GLU A 204 -1.90 -5.29 -16.75
C GLU A 204 -0.60 -5.05 -15.99
N LEU A 205 -0.70 -4.64 -14.72
CA LEU A 205 0.43 -4.59 -13.83
C LEU A 205 0.83 -6.04 -13.50
N GLU A 206 2.12 -6.36 -13.65
CA GLU A 206 2.63 -7.67 -13.24
C GLU A 206 2.42 -7.85 -11.74
N ASN A 207 1.50 -8.74 -11.36
CA ASN A 207 1.37 -9.18 -9.98
C ASN A 207 2.53 -10.13 -9.67
N GLU A 208 3.44 -9.77 -8.79
CA GLU A 208 4.54 -10.63 -8.31
C GLU A 208 4.07 -11.91 -7.55
N SER A 209 2.79 -12.26 -7.62
CA SER A 209 2.20 -13.41 -6.93
C SER A 209 2.31 -14.75 -7.70
N SER A 210 3.11 -14.84 -8.78
CA SER A 210 3.25 -16.06 -9.61
C SER A 210 4.66 -16.65 -9.58
N SER A 211 5.29 -16.71 -8.41
CA SER A 211 6.58 -17.40 -8.26
C SER A 211 6.61 -18.14 -6.93
N TYR A 212 5.91 -19.29 -6.86
CA TYR A 212 6.14 -20.36 -5.88
C TYR A 212 5.89 -21.70 -6.55
#